data_a0268763a5e851407533f177f0faaee7
#
_entry.id   a0268763a5e851407533f177f0faaee7
#
_cell.length_a   1.000
_cell.length_b   1.000
_cell.length_c   1.000
_cell.angle_alpha   90.00
_cell.angle_beta   90.00
_cell.angle_gamma   90.00
#
_symmetry.space_group_name_H-M   'P 1'
#
loop_
_entity.id
_entity.type
_entity.pdbx_description
1 polymer ?
#
loop_
_entity_poly.entity_id
_entity_poly.type
_entity_poly.pdbx_seq_one_letter_code
_entity_poly.pdbx_strand_id
1 'polypeptide(L)'
;MPLPKLSRDEFAKSHALGNDYLVIDPKTLSWPLTPERIRLLCHRNLGLGSDGILTLEPGKDADFGLRILNPDGSEAEKSGNGLRIFCRFLHDHGYTDRTEFTVSTPGGKVSAKLDLAGGEVRLITVDMGKAEVGASDETAEVAGRKIRFVRVSVGNPHCVVIDPSLTREDLLNLGPRLETHPLFPNRTNVQCVTVVDGHTIRLLIWERGAGETMASGSSSCAAAAACLKRGLVESPVKAVMPGGDLGLIFLPDGMIRMTGPATPVYVGRLLL
;
A
#
# COMPACT_ATOMS: atom_id res chain seq x y z
N MET A 1 -24.10 12.05 -6.45
CA MET A 1 -24.59 12.03 -5.05
C MET A 1 -23.77 11.03 -4.27
N PRO A 2 -23.39 11.30 -3.03
CA PRO A 2 -22.68 10.32 -2.21
C PRO A 2 -23.55 9.07 -2.01
N LEU A 3 -22.90 7.92 -1.91
CA LEU A 3 -23.55 6.66 -1.53
C LEU A 3 -24.04 6.77 -0.06
N PRO A 4 -25.06 6.02 0.34
CA PRO A 4 -25.44 5.97 1.76
C PRO A 4 -24.32 5.34 2.59
N LYS A 5 -24.26 5.68 3.89
CA LYS A 5 -23.43 4.95 4.85
C LYS A 5 -23.81 3.47 4.84
N LEU A 6 -22.83 2.62 5.17
CA LEU A 6 -23.08 1.18 5.25
C LEU A 6 -24.22 0.90 6.24
N SER A 7 -25.16 0.08 5.80
CA SER A 7 -26.24 -0.45 6.61
C SER A 7 -25.79 -1.71 7.37
N ARG A 8 -26.73 -2.32 8.13
CA ARG A 8 -26.46 -3.53 8.91
C ARG A 8 -25.86 -4.65 8.06
N ASP A 9 -24.70 -5.14 8.50
CA ASP A 9 -23.93 -6.24 7.89
C ASP A 9 -23.48 -5.97 6.44
N GLU A 10 -23.39 -4.69 6.03
CA GLU A 10 -22.86 -4.30 4.73
C GLU A 10 -21.35 -4.07 4.76
N PHE A 11 -20.73 -4.22 3.60
CA PHE A 11 -19.33 -3.91 3.32
C PHE A 11 -19.19 -3.25 1.95
N ALA A 12 -18.14 -2.49 1.77
CA ALA A 12 -17.72 -1.99 0.44
C ALA A 12 -16.47 -2.75 -0.03
N LYS A 13 -16.47 -3.23 -1.27
CA LYS A 13 -15.30 -3.80 -1.94
C LYS A 13 -14.64 -2.73 -2.79
N SER A 14 -13.33 -2.53 -2.60
CA SER A 14 -12.55 -1.56 -3.35
C SER A 14 -11.14 -2.07 -3.61
N HIS A 15 -10.45 -1.50 -4.59
CA HIS A 15 -9.02 -1.75 -4.81
C HIS A 15 -8.25 -0.46 -5.08
N ALA A 16 -6.95 -0.49 -4.79
CA ALA A 16 -6.00 0.52 -5.21
C ALA A 16 -4.91 -0.17 -6.03
N LEU A 17 -4.98 0.02 -7.35
CA LEU A 17 -4.03 -0.55 -8.32
C LEU A 17 -3.93 -2.09 -8.24
N GLY A 18 -5.07 -2.77 -8.04
CA GLY A 18 -5.16 -4.23 -7.97
C GLY A 18 -5.03 -4.83 -6.57
N ASN A 19 -4.52 -4.10 -5.58
CA ASN A 19 -4.55 -4.52 -4.18
C ASN A 19 -5.93 -4.23 -3.60
N ASP A 20 -6.68 -5.27 -3.23
CA ASP A 20 -8.11 -5.19 -2.96
C ASP A 20 -8.46 -5.41 -1.47
N TYR A 21 -9.41 -4.61 -0.97
CA TYR A 21 -9.85 -4.65 0.42
C TYR A 21 -11.37 -4.65 0.54
N LEU A 22 -11.84 -5.27 1.62
CA LEU A 22 -13.19 -5.05 2.15
C LEU A 22 -13.13 -3.88 3.13
N VAL A 23 -14.00 -2.90 2.99
CA VAL A 23 -14.15 -1.81 3.96
C VAL A 23 -15.42 -2.05 4.76
N ILE A 24 -15.30 -2.06 6.08
CA ILE A 24 -16.36 -2.39 7.02
C ILE A 24 -16.44 -1.31 8.09
N ASP A 25 -17.67 -0.90 8.44
CA ASP A 25 -17.93 -0.17 9.67
C ASP A 25 -18.32 -1.19 10.76
N PRO A 26 -17.46 -1.51 11.75
CA PRO A 26 -17.75 -2.51 12.76
C PRO A 26 -19.02 -2.22 13.58
N LYS A 27 -19.47 -0.97 13.65
CA LYS A 27 -20.68 -0.57 14.36
C LYS A 27 -21.96 -1.06 13.67
N THR A 28 -21.87 -1.41 12.38
CA THR A 28 -23.02 -1.93 11.62
C THR A 28 -23.10 -3.45 11.64
N LEU A 29 -22.07 -4.14 12.12
CA LEU A 29 -22.08 -5.60 12.18
C LEU A 29 -22.96 -6.13 13.31
N SER A 30 -23.76 -7.16 13.02
CA SER A 30 -24.55 -7.88 14.00
C SER A 30 -23.76 -8.97 14.74
N TRP A 31 -22.49 -9.14 14.41
CA TRP A 31 -21.57 -10.15 14.94
C TRP A 31 -20.13 -9.62 15.02
N PRO A 32 -19.29 -10.16 15.94
CA PRO A 32 -17.93 -9.71 16.10
C PRO A 32 -17.02 -10.13 14.93
N LEU A 33 -16.10 -9.27 14.53
CA LEU A 33 -15.09 -9.56 13.51
C LEU A 33 -13.91 -10.31 14.17
N THR A 34 -14.04 -11.64 14.30
CA THR A 34 -12.98 -12.49 14.88
C THR A 34 -11.91 -12.86 13.83
N PRO A 35 -10.71 -13.32 14.26
CA PRO A 35 -9.67 -13.79 13.32
C PRO A 35 -10.16 -14.91 12.38
N GLU A 36 -11.03 -15.80 12.86
CA GLU A 36 -11.63 -16.89 12.03
C GLU A 36 -12.52 -16.32 10.94
N ARG A 37 -13.34 -15.32 11.26
CA ARG A 37 -14.21 -14.65 10.30
C ARG A 37 -13.42 -13.81 9.31
N ILE A 38 -12.34 -13.14 9.74
CA ILE A 38 -11.42 -12.42 8.86
C ILE A 38 -10.84 -13.38 7.82
N ARG A 39 -10.29 -14.54 8.26
CA ARG A 39 -9.78 -15.57 7.36
C ARG A 39 -10.84 -16.06 6.36
N LEU A 40 -12.06 -16.30 6.83
CA LEU A 40 -13.15 -16.73 5.96
C LEU A 40 -13.52 -15.64 4.95
N LEU A 41 -13.74 -14.41 5.38
CA LEU A 41 -14.09 -13.28 4.50
C LEU A 41 -13.03 -13.02 3.43
N CYS A 42 -11.75 -13.08 3.81
CA CYS A 42 -10.65 -12.87 2.89
C CYS A 42 -10.38 -14.07 1.96
N HIS A 43 -10.90 -15.25 2.25
CA HIS A 43 -10.65 -16.44 1.45
C HIS A 43 -11.31 -16.33 0.07
N ARG A 44 -10.49 -16.43 -1.01
CA ARG A 44 -10.95 -16.11 -2.38
C ARG A 44 -11.96 -17.10 -2.95
N ASN A 45 -12.03 -18.32 -2.43
CA ASN A 45 -12.94 -19.36 -2.92
C ASN A 45 -14.10 -19.66 -1.97
N LEU A 46 -13.92 -19.44 -0.66
CA LEU A 46 -14.93 -19.78 0.36
C LEU A 46 -15.60 -18.55 0.96
N GLY A 47 -15.04 -17.37 0.75
CA GLY A 47 -15.54 -16.10 1.22
C GLY A 47 -15.69 -15.09 0.09
N LEU A 48 -15.50 -13.81 0.42
CA LEU A 48 -15.56 -12.72 -0.56
C LEU A 48 -14.24 -12.54 -1.32
N GLY A 49 -13.13 -13.04 -0.78
CA GLY A 49 -11.80 -12.89 -1.32
C GLY A 49 -11.30 -11.45 -1.21
N SER A 50 -10.17 -11.23 -0.53
CA SER A 50 -9.50 -9.93 -0.50
C SER A 50 -8.08 -10.06 0.07
N ASP A 51 -7.27 -9.03 -0.17
CA ASP A 51 -5.94 -8.89 0.42
C ASP A 51 -6.00 -8.39 1.88
N GLY A 52 -7.20 -8.10 2.39
CA GLY A 52 -7.43 -7.72 3.77
C GLY A 52 -8.75 -6.99 4.00
N ILE A 53 -8.95 -6.56 5.25
CA ILE A 53 -10.13 -5.81 5.68
C ILE A 53 -9.67 -4.48 6.27
N LEU A 54 -10.35 -3.40 5.91
CA LEU A 54 -10.20 -2.06 6.47
C LEU A 54 -11.40 -1.78 7.38
N THR A 55 -11.17 -1.46 8.65
CA THR A 55 -12.26 -1.12 9.57
C THR A 55 -12.24 0.35 9.94
N LEU A 56 -13.43 0.96 9.93
CA LEU A 56 -13.65 2.31 10.40
C LEU A 56 -13.66 2.32 11.94
N GLU A 57 -12.73 3.05 12.52
CA GLU A 57 -12.60 3.20 13.97
C GLU A 57 -12.76 4.67 14.39
N PRO A 58 -13.02 4.95 15.67
CA PRO A 58 -12.86 6.30 16.20
C PRO A 58 -11.44 6.82 16.03
N GLY A 59 -11.28 8.06 15.60
CA GLY A 59 -9.98 8.70 15.47
C GLY A 59 -9.30 8.87 16.84
N LYS A 60 -8.04 8.48 16.94
CA LYS A 60 -7.18 8.81 18.07
C LYS A 60 -6.31 10.00 17.67
N ASP A 61 -6.62 11.17 18.20
CA ASP A 61 -6.01 12.46 17.82
C ASP A 61 -6.06 12.76 16.31
N ALA A 62 -7.09 12.21 15.63
CA ALA A 62 -7.34 12.35 14.20
C ALA A 62 -8.86 12.38 13.94
N ASP A 63 -9.27 12.78 12.75
CA ASP A 63 -10.69 12.84 12.38
C ASP A 63 -11.33 11.44 12.31
N PHE A 64 -10.55 10.45 11.83
CA PHE A 64 -10.97 9.05 11.71
C PHE A 64 -9.87 8.09 12.18
N GLY A 65 -10.26 6.86 12.55
CA GLY A 65 -9.36 5.76 12.83
C GLY A 65 -9.49 4.66 11.77
N LEU A 66 -8.38 4.01 11.47
CA LEU A 66 -8.30 2.88 10.54
C LEU A 66 -7.52 1.75 11.17
N ARG A 67 -8.11 0.54 11.21
CA ARG A 67 -7.37 -0.71 11.38
C ARG A 67 -7.29 -1.47 10.06
N ILE A 68 -6.18 -2.12 9.85
CA ILE A 68 -5.88 -2.87 8.62
C ILE A 68 -5.64 -4.32 9.03
N LEU A 69 -6.55 -5.19 8.69
CA LEU A 69 -6.53 -6.60 9.07
C LEU A 69 -6.08 -7.43 7.87
N ASN A 70 -5.01 -8.19 8.07
CA ASN A 70 -4.48 -9.10 7.05
C ASN A 70 -5.38 -10.35 6.90
N PRO A 71 -5.29 -11.10 5.79
CA PRO A 71 -6.10 -12.31 5.57
C PRO A 71 -5.89 -13.41 6.62
N ASP A 72 -4.76 -13.44 7.33
CA ASP A 72 -4.48 -14.38 8.43
C ASP A 72 -5.09 -13.97 9.78
N GLY A 73 -5.69 -12.77 9.84
CA GLY A 73 -6.26 -12.18 11.06
C GLY A 73 -5.28 -11.31 11.85
N SER A 74 -4.03 -11.19 11.42
CA SER A 74 -3.08 -10.24 12.02
C SER A 74 -3.40 -8.80 11.62
N GLU A 75 -2.81 -7.82 12.31
CA GLU A 75 -3.00 -6.40 12.01
C GLU A 75 -1.74 -5.80 11.40
N ALA A 76 -1.91 -5.04 10.32
CA ALA A 76 -0.84 -4.27 9.70
C ALA A 76 -0.80 -2.85 10.27
N GLU A 77 0.40 -2.33 10.48
CA GLU A 77 0.59 -0.98 11.03
C GLU A 77 0.15 0.12 10.06
N LYS A 78 0.44 -0.05 8.76
CA LYS A 78 0.15 0.93 7.72
C LYS A 78 0.08 0.28 6.33
N SER A 79 -0.85 0.75 5.49
CA SER A 79 -0.94 0.40 4.07
C SER A 79 -1.28 1.64 3.26
N GLY A 80 -0.41 2.02 2.35
CA GLY A 80 -0.67 3.16 1.47
C GLY A 80 -1.84 2.91 0.52
N ASN A 81 -2.05 1.67 0.06
CA ASN A 81 -3.20 1.27 -0.74
C ASN A 81 -4.49 1.31 0.10
N GLY A 82 -4.45 0.70 1.29
CA GLY A 82 -5.57 0.70 2.23
C GLY A 82 -5.99 2.11 2.64
N LEU A 83 -5.03 3.01 2.90
CA LEU A 83 -5.32 4.41 3.22
C LEU A 83 -6.07 5.12 2.09
N ARG A 84 -5.64 4.96 0.82
CA ARG A 84 -6.34 5.59 -0.31
C ARG A 84 -7.77 5.04 -0.47
N ILE A 85 -7.94 3.72 -0.36
CA ILE A 85 -9.26 3.07 -0.41
C ILE A 85 -10.15 3.63 0.71
N PHE A 86 -9.64 3.65 1.94
CA PHE A 86 -10.39 4.11 3.11
C PHE A 86 -10.78 5.59 3.01
N CYS A 87 -9.87 6.45 2.60
CA CYS A 87 -10.16 7.89 2.43
C CYS A 87 -11.23 8.14 1.37
N ARG A 88 -11.18 7.42 0.24
CA ARG A 88 -12.23 7.46 -0.78
C ARG A 88 -13.57 6.97 -0.22
N PHE A 89 -13.55 5.82 0.46
CA PHE A 89 -14.75 5.26 1.08
C PHE A 89 -15.44 6.25 2.04
N LEU A 90 -14.68 6.93 2.90
CA LEU A 90 -15.24 7.90 3.85
C LEU A 90 -16.00 9.02 3.12
N HIS A 91 -15.46 9.52 2.02
CA HIS A 91 -16.10 10.56 1.23
C HIS A 91 -17.29 10.00 0.42
N ASP A 92 -17.10 8.92 -0.34
CA ASP A 92 -18.12 8.37 -1.22
C ASP A 92 -19.35 7.89 -0.45
N HIS A 93 -19.19 7.40 0.79
CA HIS A 93 -20.27 6.94 1.66
C HIS A 93 -20.77 7.99 2.69
N GLY A 94 -20.41 9.27 2.51
CA GLY A 94 -20.95 10.36 3.32
C GLY A 94 -20.56 10.30 4.80
N TYR A 95 -19.43 9.66 5.15
CA TYR A 95 -18.84 9.80 6.51
C TYR A 95 -18.20 11.17 6.69
N THR A 96 -17.75 11.79 5.60
CA THR A 96 -17.27 13.18 5.54
C THR A 96 -17.56 13.81 4.19
N ASP A 97 -17.76 15.13 4.16
CA ASP A 97 -17.81 15.99 2.97
C ASP A 97 -16.50 16.75 2.75
N ARG A 98 -15.56 16.64 3.71
CA ARG A 98 -14.26 17.30 3.65
C ARG A 98 -13.34 16.58 2.66
N THR A 99 -12.56 17.37 1.94
CA THR A 99 -11.50 16.88 1.03
C THR A 99 -10.14 16.76 1.71
N GLU A 100 -9.97 17.35 2.88
CA GLU A 100 -8.74 17.24 3.69
C GLU A 100 -9.11 16.83 5.12
N PHE A 101 -8.50 15.76 5.60
CA PHE A 101 -8.72 15.21 6.94
C PHE A 101 -7.55 14.32 7.36
N THR A 102 -7.60 13.88 8.61
CA THR A 102 -6.56 13.03 9.19
C THR A 102 -7.11 11.65 9.57
N VAL A 103 -6.26 10.63 9.42
CA VAL A 103 -6.55 9.24 9.78
C VAL A 103 -5.50 8.74 10.75
N SER A 104 -5.91 8.20 11.89
CA SER A 104 -5.02 7.48 12.81
C SER A 104 -4.94 6.01 12.42
N THR A 105 -3.72 5.47 12.40
CA THR A 105 -3.42 4.05 12.21
C THR A 105 -2.47 3.58 13.31
N PRO A 106 -2.26 2.27 13.51
CA PRO A 106 -1.20 1.80 14.43
C PRO A 106 0.19 2.35 14.07
N GLY A 107 0.46 2.59 12.76
CA GLY A 107 1.70 3.20 12.28
C GLY A 107 1.75 4.73 12.36
N GLY A 108 0.79 5.36 13.05
CA GLY A 108 0.75 6.80 13.29
C GLY A 108 -0.36 7.54 12.54
N LYS A 109 -0.37 8.86 12.76
CA LYS A 109 -1.33 9.79 12.13
C LYS A 109 -0.91 10.11 10.70
N VAL A 110 -1.87 10.08 9.78
CA VAL A 110 -1.69 10.33 8.35
C VAL A 110 -2.59 11.48 7.92
N SER A 111 -2.06 12.44 7.18
CA SER A 111 -2.86 13.46 6.48
C SER A 111 -3.30 12.89 5.15
N ALA A 112 -4.55 13.14 4.79
CA ALA A 112 -5.14 12.74 3.52
C ALA A 112 -5.75 13.94 2.82
N LYS A 113 -5.59 13.97 1.50
CA LYS A 113 -6.22 14.96 0.61
C LYS A 113 -6.86 14.25 -0.58
N LEU A 114 -8.11 14.61 -0.87
CA LEU A 114 -8.88 14.11 -2.01
C LEU A 114 -8.90 15.15 -3.13
N ASP A 115 -8.57 14.73 -4.33
CA ASP A 115 -8.74 15.53 -5.54
C ASP A 115 -10.03 15.08 -6.25
N LEU A 116 -10.97 16.00 -6.42
CA LEU A 116 -12.27 15.75 -7.01
C LEU A 116 -12.34 16.31 -8.44
N ALA A 117 -13.00 15.57 -9.32
CA ALA A 117 -13.40 16.06 -10.63
C ALA A 117 -14.87 15.69 -10.89
N GLY A 118 -15.70 16.69 -11.14
CA GLY A 118 -17.15 16.50 -11.34
C GLY A 118 -17.86 15.95 -10.09
N GLY A 119 -17.32 16.20 -8.89
CA GLY A 119 -17.86 15.68 -7.62
C GLY A 119 -17.46 14.26 -7.29
N GLU A 120 -16.62 13.62 -8.11
CA GLU A 120 -16.08 12.27 -7.86
C GLU A 120 -14.60 12.35 -7.43
N VAL A 121 -14.21 11.52 -6.47
CA VAL A 121 -12.81 11.38 -6.06
C VAL A 121 -12.02 10.74 -7.20
N ARG A 122 -11.00 11.43 -7.70
CA ARG A 122 -10.10 10.95 -8.77
C ARG A 122 -8.78 10.46 -8.23
N LEU A 123 -8.16 11.25 -7.37
CA LEU A 123 -6.87 10.93 -6.77
C LEU A 123 -6.93 11.16 -5.27
N ILE A 124 -6.12 10.41 -4.55
CA ILE A 124 -5.97 10.54 -3.11
C ILE A 124 -4.48 10.69 -2.80
N THR A 125 -4.14 11.77 -2.10
CA THR A 125 -2.79 12.02 -1.59
C THR A 125 -2.74 11.66 -0.12
N VAL A 126 -1.74 10.87 0.29
CA VAL A 126 -1.51 10.47 1.69
C VAL A 126 -0.04 10.64 2.06
N ASP A 127 0.23 11.01 3.31
CA ASP A 127 1.58 11.11 3.85
C ASP A 127 2.09 9.70 4.22
N MET A 128 3.20 9.29 3.61
CA MET A 128 3.77 7.94 3.80
C MET A 128 4.82 7.86 4.92
N GLY A 129 5.27 9.00 5.45
CA GLY A 129 6.39 9.08 6.37
C GLY A 129 7.70 9.36 5.65
N LYS A 130 8.81 9.07 6.32
CA LYS A 130 10.17 9.28 5.79
C LYS A 130 10.79 7.95 5.38
N ALA A 131 11.70 8.00 4.42
CA ALA A 131 12.51 6.86 4.05
C ALA A 131 13.92 6.97 4.65
N GLU A 132 14.38 5.88 5.22
CA GLU A 132 15.78 5.70 5.62
C GLU A 132 16.47 4.87 4.56
N VAL A 133 17.41 5.48 3.83
CA VAL A 133 18.13 4.84 2.72
C VAL A 133 19.55 4.52 3.17
N GLY A 134 19.98 3.29 2.98
CA GLY A 134 21.34 2.81 3.27
C GLY A 134 22.41 3.71 2.62
N ALA A 135 23.51 3.90 3.33
CA ALA A 135 24.59 4.79 2.90
C ALA A 135 25.31 4.28 1.63
N SER A 136 25.45 2.96 1.50
CA SER A 136 26.12 2.28 0.39
C SER A 136 25.26 1.16 -0.19
N ASP A 137 25.61 0.73 -1.40
CA ASP A 137 25.06 -0.48 -1.99
C ASP A 137 25.65 -1.69 -1.27
N GLU A 138 24.79 -2.69 -1.06
CA GLU A 138 25.16 -4.00 -0.52
C GLU A 138 25.11 -5.07 -1.63
N THR A 139 25.65 -6.24 -1.36
CA THR A 139 25.59 -7.37 -2.30
C THR A 139 25.16 -8.66 -1.61
N ALA A 140 24.37 -9.47 -2.30
CA ALA A 140 23.98 -10.81 -1.90
C ALA A 140 24.28 -11.81 -3.02
N GLU A 141 24.71 -13.01 -2.65
CA GLU A 141 24.82 -14.14 -3.59
C GLU A 141 23.48 -14.87 -3.64
N VAL A 142 22.79 -14.80 -4.77
CA VAL A 142 21.44 -15.37 -4.94
C VAL A 142 21.37 -16.13 -6.26
N ALA A 143 21.04 -17.42 -6.20
CA ALA A 143 20.93 -18.29 -7.37
C ALA A 143 22.19 -18.26 -8.28
N GLY A 144 23.39 -18.22 -7.68
CA GLY A 144 24.66 -18.13 -8.40
C GLY A 144 24.96 -16.76 -9.04
N ARG A 145 24.18 -15.74 -8.74
CA ARG A 145 24.35 -14.37 -9.22
C ARG A 145 24.69 -13.45 -8.06
N LYS A 146 25.61 -12.52 -8.27
CA LYS A 146 25.89 -11.43 -7.34
C LYS A 146 24.91 -10.29 -7.59
N ILE A 147 23.94 -10.10 -6.68
CA ILE A 147 22.92 -9.09 -6.76
C ILE A 147 23.33 -7.89 -5.91
N ARG A 148 23.44 -6.72 -6.54
CA ARG A 148 23.67 -5.44 -5.85
C ARG A 148 22.33 -4.78 -5.51
N PHE A 149 22.16 -4.33 -4.29
CA PHE A 149 20.92 -3.72 -3.82
C PHE A 149 21.16 -2.57 -2.85
N VAL A 150 20.13 -1.75 -2.66
CA VAL A 150 20.07 -0.69 -1.66
C VAL A 150 19.07 -1.12 -0.58
N ARG A 151 19.49 -1.09 0.68
CA ARG A 151 18.58 -1.31 1.81
C ARG A 151 17.82 -0.02 2.10
N VAL A 152 16.50 -0.10 2.21
CA VAL A 152 15.63 1.04 2.53
C VAL A 152 14.62 0.63 3.59
N SER A 153 14.29 1.55 4.49
CA SER A 153 13.15 1.41 5.40
C SER A 153 12.18 2.58 5.18
N VAL A 154 10.90 2.27 5.10
CA VAL A 154 9.79 3.23 5.14
C VAL A 154 8.80 2.83 6.25
N GLY A 155 9.37 2.39 7.39
CA GLY A 155 8.68 1.73 8.50
C GLY A 155 8.71 0.20 8.41
N ASN A 156 9.00 -0.35 7.22
CA ASN A 156 9.22 -1.77 6.96
C ASN A 156 10.44 -1.94 6.04
N PRO A 157 11.09 -3.13 6.02
CA PRO A 157 12.33 -3.35 5.28
C PRO A 157 12.09 -3.57 3.78
N HIS A 158 12.97 -2.96 2.97
CA HIS A 158 12.99 -3.07 1.52
C HIS A 158 14.40 -3.35 0.99
N CYS A 159 14.49 -4.27 0.03
CA CYS A 159 15.67 -4.61 -0.77
C CYS A 159 15.44 -4.07 -2.20
N VAL A 160 16.03 -2.94 -2.53
CA VAL A 160 15.84 -2.25 -3.80
C VAL A 160 16.98 -2.60 -4.75
N VAL A 161 16.70 -3.36 -5.81
CA VAL A 161 17.63 -3.73 -6.87
C VAL A 161 17.40 -2.82 -8.06
N ILE A 162 18.34 -1.92 -8.34
CA ILE A 162 18.27 -0.98 -9.48
C ILE A 162 19.06 -1.58 -10.63
N ASP A 163 18.36 -2.26 -11.54
CA ASP A 163 18.95 -2.93 -12.70
C ASP A 163 17.91 -3.02 -13.84
N PRO A 164 18.13 -2.30 -14.96
CA PRO A 164 17.17 -2.27 -16.07
C PRO A 164 17.07 -3.59 -16.84
N SER A 165 17.99 -4.52 -16.62
CA SER A 165 18.01 -5.83 -17.29
C SER A 165 17.07 -6.86 -16.63
N LEU A 166 16.60 -6.61 -15.39
CA LEU A 166 15.76 -7.55 -14.66
C LEU A 166 14.34 -7.60 -15.23
N THR A 167 13.91 -8.81 -15.46
CA THR A 167 12.58 -9.16 -15.98
C THR A 167 11.65 -9.62 -14.85
N ARG A 168 10.37 -9.86 -15.20
CA ARG A 168 9.43 -10.51 -14.27
C ARG A 168 9.90 -11.92 -13.88
N GLU A 169 10.50 -12.67 -14.81
CA GLU A 169 11.04 -13.99 -14.52
C GLU A 169 12.18 -13.92 -13.49
N ASP A 170 13.06 -12.91 -13.64
CA ASP A 170 14.08 -12.63 -12.62
C ASP A 170 13.45 -12.31 -11.25
N LEU A 171 12.41 -11.49 -11.20
CA LEU A 171 11.71 -11.22 -9.93
C LEU A 171 11.16 -12.50 -9.29
N LEU A 172 10.50 -13.36 -10.07
CA LEU A 172 9.95 -14.63 -9.56
C LEU A 172 11.03 -15.60 -9.05
N ASN A 173 12.24 -15.51 -9.59
CA ASN A 173 13.39 -16.30 -9.16
C ASN A 173 14.13 -15.68 -7.96
N LEU A 174 14.40 -14.38 -8.00
CA LEU A 174 15.19 -13.66 -6.98
C LEU A 174 14.35 -13.25 -5.77
N GLY A 175 13.09 -12.85 -5.99
CA GLY A 175 12.20 -12.31 -4.98
C GLY A 175 12.07 -13.18 -3.73
N PRO A 176 11.64 -14.45 -3.83
CA PRO A 176 11.48 -15.34 -2.67
C PRO A 176 12.80 -15.62 -1.95
N ARG A 177 13.92 -15.65 -2.70
CA ARG A 177 15.25 -15.89 -2.13
C ARG A 177 15.82 -14.68 -1.41
N LEU A 178 15.62 -13.49 -1.96
CA LEU A 178 16.02 -12.23 -1.30
C LEU A 178 15.12 -11.91 -0.10
N GLU A 179 13.82 -12.16 -0.21
CA GLU A 179 12.87 -11.99 0.88
C GLU A 179 13.33 -12.69 2.16
N THR A 180 13.84 -13.91 2.05
CA THR A 180 14.24 -14.79 3.16
C THR A 180 15.76 -14.88 3.34
N HIS A 181 16.54 -14.05 2.64
CA HIS A 181 17.99 -14.09 2.67
C HIS A 181 18.51 -13.77 4.09
N PRO A 182 19.61 -14.43 4.57
CA PRO A 182 20.16 -14.18 5.92
C PRO A 182 20.53 -12.72 6.22
N LEU A 183 20.80 -11.90 5.21
CA LEU A 183 20.99 -10.45 5.37
C LEU A 183 19.73 -9.72 5.85
N PHE A 184 18.55 -10.34 5.78
CA PHE A 184 17.26 -9.78 6.19
C PHE A 184 16.60 -10.68 7.24
N PRO A 185 17.04 -10.65 8.52
CA PRO A 185 16.55 -11.55 9.58
C PRO A 185 15.04 -11.46 9.83
N ASN A 186 14.44 -10.30 9.54
CA ASN A 186 12.99 -10.06 9.64
C ASN A 186 12.29 -10.16 8.28
N ARG A 187 12.92 -10.82 7.29
CA ARG A 187 12.50 -10.84 5.89
C ARG A 187 12.44 -9.42 5.29
N THR A 188 12.20 -9.30 3.99
CA THR A 188 12.17 -7.99 3.31
C THR A 188 11.22 -8.00 2.11
N ASN A 189 10.73 -6.83 1.74
CA ASN A 189 10.11 -6.62 0.43
C ASN A 189 11.22 -6.43 -0.62
N VAL A 190 11.04 -6.92 -1.82
CA VAL A 190 12.04 -6.83 -2.90
C VAL A 190 11.47 -6.05 -4.07
N GLN A 191 12.23 -5.09 -4.59
CA GLN A 191 11.87 -4.30 -5.76
C GLN A 191 12.95 -4.44 -6.84
N CYS A 192 12.57 -4.86 -8.05
CA CYS A 192 13.37 -4.72 -9.25
C CYS A 192 12.99 -3.41 -9.93
N VAL A 193 13.94 -2.48 -10.04
CA VAL A 193 13.71 -1.11 -10.48
C VAL A 193 14.45 -0.80 -11.76
N THR A 194 13.70 -0.27 -12.74
CA THR A 194 14.23 0.32 -13.96
C THR A 194 14.02 1.83 -13.89
N VAL A 195 15.08 2.62 -14.00
CA VAL A 195 14.99 4.07 -14.20
C VAL A 195 14.66 4.33 -15.67
N VAL A 196 13.53 4.98 -15.92
CA VAL A 196 13.05 5.28 -17.28
C VAL A 196 13.58 6.65 -17.74
N ASP A 197 13.48 7.64 -16.86
CA ASP A 197 13.96 9.00 -17.04
C ASP A 197 14.20 9.68 -15.68
N GLY A 198 14.56 10.98 -15.67
CA GLY A 198 14.84 11.74 -14.45
C GLY A 198 13.66 11.88 -13.47
N HIS A 199 12.45 11.49 -13.87
CA HIS A 199 11.23 11.60 -13.04
C HIS A 199 10.37 10.33 -13.06
N THR A 200 10.83 9.26 -13.72
CA THR A 200 10.02 8.04 -13.88
C THR A 200 10.84 6.80 -13.58
N ILE A 201 10.30 5.96 -12.70
CA ILE A 201 10.81 4.61 -12.42
C ILE A 201 9.74 3.57 -12.72
N ARG A 202 10.16 2.38 -13.19
CA ARG A 202 9.30 1.21 -13.33
C ARG A 202 9.69 0.17 -12.30
N LEU A 203 8.69 -0.46 -11.67
CA LEU A 203 8.89 -1.44 -10.61
C LEU A 203 8.21 -2.76 -10.91
N LEU A 204 8.92 -3.84 -10.57
CA LEU A 204 8.36 -5.16 -10.31
C LEU A 204 8.57 -5.45 -8.82
N ILE A 205 7.55 -6.01 -8.16
CA ILE A 205 7.49 -6.06 -6.69
C ILE A 205 7.21 -7.48 -6.21
N TRP A 206 8.02 -7.91 -5.23
CA TRP A 206 7.79 -9.08 -4.41
C TRP A 206 7.62 -8.65 -2.97
N GLU A 207 6.41 -8.75 -2.44
CA GLU A 207 6.12 -8.32 -1.07
C GLU A 207 6.36 -9.43 -0.05
N ARG A 208 6.90 -9.07 1.08
CA ARG A 208 7.12 -9.92 2.24
C ARG A 208 5.83 -10.62 2.67
N GLY A 209 5.78 -11.94 2.53
CA GLY A 209 4.64 -12.77 2.90
C GLY A 209 3.48 -12.80 1.90
N ALA A 210 3.49 -11.97 0.87
CA ALA A 210 2.44 -11.90 -0.14
C ALA A 210 2.91 -12.34 -1.55
N GLY A 211 4.22 -12.32 -1.80
CA GLY A 211 4.77 -12.69 -3.10
C GLY A 211 4.70 -11.57 -4.12
N GLU A 212 4.59 -11.91 -5.41
CA GLU A 212 4.43 -10.92 -6.47
C GLU A 212 3.11 -10.15 -6.31
N THR A 213 3.19 -8.81 -6.33
CA THR A 213 2.03 -7.93 -6.24
C THR A 213 2.01 -6.93 -7.38
N MET A 214 0.80 -6.50 -7.77
CA MET A 214 0.60 -5.57 -8.89
C MET A 214 1.02 -4.14 -8.55
N ALA A 215 0.94 -3.74 -7.28
CA ALA A 215 1.30 -2.41 -6.80
C ALA A 215 1.48 -2.38 -5.28
N SER A 216 2.46 -1.61 -4.82
CA SER A 216 2.74 -1.39 -3.41
C SER A 216 3.19 0.05 -3.15
N GLY A 217 2.51 0.74 -2.24
CA GLY A 217 2.83 2.12 -1.87
C GLY A 217 4.18 2.24 -1.17
N SER A 218 4.48 1.37 -0.20
CA SER A 218 5.76 1.38 0.51
C SER A 218 6.91 1.01 -0.40
N SER A 219 6.73 0.01 -1.28
CA SER A 219 7.74 -0.36 -2.28
C SER A 219 8.04 0.77 -3.25
N SER A 220 7.02 1.51 -3.70
CA SER A 220 7.20 2.69 -4.56
C SER A 220 7.99 3.80 -3.86
N CYS A 221 7.65 4.09 -2.60
CA CYS A 221 8.38 5.08 -1.79
C CYS A 221 9.84 4.65 -1.58
N ALA A 222 10.09 3.39 -1.24
CA ALA A 222 11.44 2.86 -1.02
C ALA A 222 12.29 2.90 -2.29
N ALA A 223 11.73 2.46 -3.42
CA ALA A 223 12.40 2.46 -4.72
C ALA A 223 12.76 3.88 -5.18
N ALA A 224 11.79 4.81 -5.10
CA ALA A 224 12.02 6.20 -5.47
C ALA A 224 13.04 6.87 -4.55
N ALA A 225 13.00 6.62 -3.22
CA ALA A 225 13.97 7.13 -2.27
C ALA A 225 15.39 6.62 -2.57
N ALA A 226 15.55 5.33 -2.92
CA ALA A 226 16.84 4.77 -3.33
C ALA A 226 17.37 5.44 -4.59
N CYS A 227 16.54 5.61 -5.62
CA CYS A 227 16.91 6.26 -6.87
C CYS A 227 17.26 7.74 -6.66
N LEU A 228 16.48 8.47 -5.86
CA LEU A 228 16.73 9.86 -5.51
C LEU A 228 18.08 10.02 -4.78
N LYS A 229 18.34 9.16 -3.77
CA LYS A 229 19.61 9.17 -3.01
C LYS A 229 20.83 8.89 -3.89
N ARG A 230 20.66 8.17 -5.00
CA ARG A 230 21.71 7.86 -6.00
C ARG A 230 21.81 8.90 -7.11
N GLY A 231 20.98 9.96 -7.08
CA GLY A 231 20.95 11.00 -8.13
C GLY A 231 20.46 10.50 -9.50
N LEU A 232 19.66 9.42 -9.50
CA LEU A 232 19.12 8.81 -10.72
C LEU A 232 17.78 9.42 -11.13
N VAL A 233 17.06 10.01 -10.17
CA VAL A 233 15.78 10.71 -10.39
C VAL A 233 15.69 11.95 -9.49
N GLU A 234 14.79 12.86 -9.83
CA GLU A 234 14.45 14.06 -9.07
C GLU A 234 12.96 14.09 -8.73
N SER A 235 12.61 14.71 -7.58
CA SER A 235 11.20 14.89 -7.18
C SER A 235 10.51 15.95 -8.07
N PRO A 236 9.27 15.71 -8.50
CA PRO A 236 8.40 14.56 -8.23
C PRO A 236 8.78 13.32 -9.04
N VAL A 237 8.51 12.12 -8.50
CA VAL A 237 8.78 10.84 -9.14
C VAL A 237 7.48 10.12 -9.46
N LYS A 238 7.35 9.64 -10.70
CA LYS A 238 6.30 8.71 -11.12
C LYS A 238 6.80 7.27 -10.99
N ALA A 239 6.10 6.48 -10.19
CA ALA A 239 6.37 5.04 -10.02
C ALA A 239 5.34 4.24 -10.84
N VAL A 240 5.81 3.58 -11.90
CA VAL A 240 5.00 2.78 -12.82
C VAL A 240 5.09 1.31 -12.43
N MET A 241 3.95 0.66 -12.21
CA MET A 241 3.83 -0.74 -11.79
C MET A 241 2.80 -1.47 -12.66
N PRO A 242 2.75 -2.80 -12.67
CA PRO A 242 1.74 -3.55 -13.42
C PRO A 242 0.29 -3.15 -13.11
N GLY A 243 -0.03 -2.79 -11.88
CA GLY A 243 -1.36 -2.36 -11.45
C GLY A 243 -1.68 -0.89 -11.76
N GLY A 244 -0.69 -0.08 -12.14
CA GLY A 244 -0.82 1.35 -12.46
C GLY A 244 0.20 2.23 -11.77
N ASP A 245 -0.02 3.53 -11.81
CA ASP A 245 0.97 4.54 -11.47
C ASP A 245 0.69 5.21 -10.12
N LEU A 246 1.77 5.58 -9.42
CA LEU A 246 1.75 6.45 -8.24
C LEU A 246 2.67 7.66 -8.47
N GLY A 247 2.19 8.84 -8.05
CA GLY A 247 3.00 10.05 -7.95
C GLY A 247 3.62 10.16 -6.55
N LEU A 248 4.90 10.48 -6.47
CA LEU A 248 5.64 10.62 -5.23
C LEU A 248 6.32 11.99 -5.17
N ILE A 249 6.10 12.73 -4.09
CA ILE A 249 6.74 14.01 -3.84
C ILE A 249 7.56 13.89 -2.56
N PHE A 250 8.85 14.19 -2.64
CA PHE A 250 9.75 14.24 -1.50
C PHE A 250 9.84 15.69 -1.00
N LEU A 251 9.36 15.93 0.21
CA LEU A 251 9.34 17.24 0.82
C LEU A 251 10.71 17.58 1.45
N PRO A 252 11.03 18.88 1.67
CA PRO A 252 12.30 19.29 2.25
C PRO A 252 12.59 18.71 3.64
N ASP A 253 11.56 18.41 4.41
CA ASP A 253 11.67 17.78 5.73
C ASP A 253 11.86 16.25 5.67
N GLY A 254 11.91 15.67 4.47
CA GLY A 254 12.06 14.25 4.18
C GLY A 254 10.75 13.45 4.17
N MET A 255 9.60 14.09 4.39
CA MET A 255 8.30 13.44 4.28
C MET A 255 8.01 13.09 2.82
N ILE A 256 7.43 11.92 2.59
CA ILE A 256 6.99 11.46 1.27
C ILE A 256 5.48 11.58 1.17
N ARG A 257 5.00 12.33 0.20
CA ARG A 257 3.59 12.35 -0.21
C ARG A 257 3.39 11.42 -1.39
N MET A 258 2.42 10.52 -1.26
CA MET A 258 2.05 9.59 -2.30
C MET A 258 0.65 9.87 -2.80
N THR A 259 0.50 10.04 -4.11
CA THR A 259 -0.76 10.30 -4.80
C THR A 259 -1.08 9.16 -5.74
N GLY A 260 -2.32 8.66 -5.69
CA GLY A 260 -2.80 7.63 -6.59
C GLY A 260 -4.31 7.40 -6.48
N PRO A 261 -4.88 6.61 -7.40
CA PRO A 261 -6.30 6.30 -7.38
C PRO A 261 -6.65 5.23 -6.35
N ALA A 262 -7.93 5.13 -6.06
CA ALA A 262 -8.59 3.97 -5.48
C ALA A 262 -9.92 3.80 -6.22
N THR A 263 -10.37 2.57 -6.45
CA THR A 263 -11.54 2.27 -7.26
C THR A 263 -12.54 1.47 -6.43
N PRO A 264 -13.76 1.99 -6.19
CA PRO A 264 -14.85 1.20 -5.62
C PRO A 264 -15.31 0.16 -6.64
N VAL A 265 -15.65 -1.04 -6.17
CA VAL A 265 -16.09 -2.15 -7.01
C VAL A 265 -17.57 -2.45 -6.80
N TYR A 266 -17.97 -2.73 -5.56
CA TYR A 266 -19.37 -2.96 -5.19
C TYR A 266 -19.59 -2.83 -3.69
N VAL A 267 -20.85 -2.69 -3.31
CA VAL A 267 -21.35 -2.83 -1.93
C VAL A 267 -22.13 -4.11 -1.84
N GLY A 268 -21.94 -4.86 -0.77
CA GLY A 268 -22.64 -6.12 -0.52
C GLY A 268 -23.04 -6.29 0.93
N ARG A 269 -23.86 -7.31 1.20
CA ARG A 269 -24.27 -7.69 2.57
C ARG A 269 -23.69 -9.04 2.93
N LEU A 270 -23.18 -9.14 4.15
CA LEU A 270 -22.66 -10.37 4.74
C LEU A 270 -23.82 -11.21 5.27
N LEU A 271 -23.79 -12.51 4.97
CA LEU A 271 -24.81 -13.50 5.41
C LEU A 271 -24.11 -14.53 6.32
N LEU A 272 -23.51 -14.07 7.44
CA LEU A 272 -22.75 -14.91 8.37
C LEU A 272 -23.54 -15.18 9.66
#